data_fd25ea38544fdda8374650d03160771b
#
_entry.id   fd25ea38544fdda8374650d03160771b
#
_cell.length_a   1.000
_cell.length_b   1.000
_cell.length_c   1.000
_cell.angle_alpha   90.00
_cell.angle_beta   90.00
_cell.angle_gamma   90.00
#
_symmetry.space_group_name_H-M   'P 1'
#
loop_
_entity.id
_entity.type
_entity.pdbx_description
1 polymer ?
#
loop_
_entity_poly.entity_id
_entity_poly.type
_entity_poly.pdbx_seq_one_letter_code
_entity_poly.pdbx_strand_id
1 'polypeptide(L)'
;GLYCGACGIYIATQENDTEKILQYALVLKQTFDETLCDGCGAKRKSLHCSKMCTFIDCKGKKLVDHCIDCDEFPCKALIEFKLKMPHRAEIFDSQNRMKEIGMEEWLVEMQDNFACQRCKTVNSAYHLACRKCGNIPSCRFVFNHKDLIEQYLSK
;
A
#
# COMPACT_ATOMS: atom_id res chain seq x y z
N GLY A 1 3.53 8.22 -3.28
CA GLY A 1 3.26 6.86 -3.35
C GLY A 1 2.05 6.34 -2.63
N LEU A 2 2.08 5.06 -2.41
CA LEU A 2 1.09 4.36 -1.60
C LEU A 2 1.54 4.29 -0.14
N TYR A 3 0.60 4.16 0.77
CA TYR A 3 0.89 3.94 2.18
C TYR A 3 1.42 2.51 2.41
N CYS A 4 2.71 2.39 2.71
CA CYS A 4 3.36 1.08 2.92
C CYS A 4 2.79 0.33 4.13
N GLY A 5 2.33 1.02 5.17
CA GLY A 5 1.75 0.40 6.37
C GLY A 5 0.55 -0.50 6.12
N ALA A 6 -0.18 -0.31 4.99
CA ALA A 6 -1.28 -1.17 4.57
C ALA A 6 -0.87 -2.23 3.52
N CYS A 7 0.41 -2.35 3.21
CA CYS A 7 0.91 -3.40 2.31
C CYS A 7 1.07 -4.72 3.07
N GLY A 8 0.47 -5.80 2.55
CA GLY A 8 0.54 -7.11 3.20
C GLY A 8 1.96 -7.63 3.40
N ILE A 9 2.86 -7.41 2.43
CA ILE A 9 4.27 -7.82 2.52
C ILE A 9 4.99 -7.00 3.59
N TYR A 10 4.78 -5.68 3.62
CA TYR A 10 5.35 -4.82 4.65
C TYR A 10 4.86 -5.24 6.04
N ILE A 11 3.57 -5.44 6.23
CA ILE A 11 2.98 -5.89 7.50
C ILE A 11 3.62 -7.21 7.95
N ALA A 12 3.68 -8.21 7.07
CA ALA A 12 4.28 -9.52 7.38
C ALA A 12 5.76 -9.39 7.75
N THR A 13 6.50 -8.52 7.06
CA THR A 13 7.93 -8.26 7.37
C THR A 13 8.10 -7.62 8.74
N GLN A 14 7.30 -6.59 9.07
CA GLN A 14 7.41 -5.89 10.37
C GLN A 14 6.99 -6.77 11.56
N GLU A 15 6.07 -7.70 11.33
CA GLU A 15 5.60 -8.65 12.35
C GLU A 15 6.41 -9.94 12.42
N ASN A 16 7.41 -10.10 11.55
CA ASN A 16 8.20 -11.34 11.40
C ASN A 16 7.32 -12.57 11.15
N ASP A 17 6.22 -12.40 10.41
CA ASP A 17 5.29 -13.46 10.05
C ASP A 17 5.87 -14.30 8.89
N THR A 18 6.70 -15.27 9.27
CA THR A 18 7.40 -16.15 8.33
C THR A 18 6.44 -16.89 7.39
N GLU A 19 5.30 -17.33 7.89
CA GLU A 19 4.31 -18.06 7.10
C GLU A 19 3.73 -17.16 6.00
N LYS A 20 3.33 -15.93 6.34
CA LYS A 20 2.82 -14.96 5.37
C LYS A 20 3.88 -14.53 4.37
N ILE A 21 5.13 -14.35 4.81
CA ILE A 21 6.23 -14.01 3.89
C ILE A 21 6.44 -15.14 2.88
N LEU A 22 6.43 -16.40 3.30
CA LEU A 22 6.53 -17.56 2.40
C LEU A 22 5.35 -17.65 1.41
N GLN A 23 4.12 -17.36 1.86
CA GLN A 23 2.96 -17.30 0.97
C GLN A 23 3.13 -16.23 -0.10
N TYR A 24 3.59 -15.03 0.25
CA TYR A 24 3.88 -13.97 -0.73
C TYR A 24 5.04 -14.35 -1.67
N ALA A 25 6.09 -14.97 -1.13
CA ALA A 25 7.23 -15.45 -1.92
C ALA A 25 6.79 -16.41 -3.03
N LEU A 26 5.93 -17.38 -2.71
CA LEU A 26 5.36 -18.31 -3.69
C LEU A 26 4.56 -17.60 -4.78
N VAL A 27 3.65 -16.69 -4.40
CA VAL A 27 2.79 -15.95 -5.35
C VAL A 27 3.64 -15.08 -6.28
N LEU A 28 4.67 -14.43 -5.75
CA LEU A 28 5.54 -13.52 -6.50
C LEU A 28 6.70 -14.24 -7.22
N LYS A 29 6.86 -15.54 -7.03
CA LYS A 29 7.99 -16.34 -7.54
C LYS A 29 9.34 -15.76 -7.10
N GLN A 30 9.47 -15.48 -5.82
CA GLN A 30 10.65 -14.91 -5.16
C GLN A 30 11.11 -15.82 -4.03
N THR A 31 12.35 -15.64 -3.58
CA THR A 31 12.81 -16.25 -2.33
C THR A 31 12.23 -15.53 -1.12
N PHE A 32 12.40 -16.10 0.07
CA PHE A 32 12.02 -15.48 1.33
C PHE A 32 12.67 -14.10 1.49
N ASP A 33 14.01 -14.04 1.33
CA ASP A 33 14.78 -12.80 1.50
C ASP A 33 14.42 -11.72 0.46
N GLU A 34 14.14 -12.13 -0.78
CA GLU A 34 13.70 -11.22 -1.85
C GLU A 34 12.29 -10.66 -1.60
N THR A 35 11.51 -11.28 -0.73
CA THR A 35 10.15 -10.84 -0.38
C THR A 35 10.15 -9.83 0.76
N LEU A 36 11.16 -9.84 1.64
CA LEU A 36 11.24 -8.91 2.77
C LEU A 36 11.20 -7.44 2.32
N CYS A 37 10.46 -6.60 3.05
CA CYS A 37 10.23 -5.22 2.67
C CYS A 37 10.10 -4.29 3.87
N ASP A 38 10.96 -3.27 3.95
CA ASP A 38 10.89 -2.20 4.94
C ASP A 38 10.23 -0.93 4.40
N GLY A 39 9.56 -1.02 3.23
CA GLY A 39 8.86 0.07 2.58
C GLY A 39 9.55 0.59 1.32
N CYS A 40 8.79 1.33 0.48
CA CYS A 40 9.27 1.79 -0.82
C CYS A 40 10.44 2.78 -0.75
N GLY A 41 10.54 3.55 0.34
CA GLY A 41 11.65 4.48 0.61
C GLY A 41 12.88 3.83 1.26
N ALA A 42 12.74 2.61 1.79
CA ALA A 42 13.81 1.94 2.53
C ALA A 42 14.86 1.31 1.60
N LYS A 43 16.01 0.96 2.18
CA LYS A 43 17.09 0.26 1.47
C LYS A 43 16.64 -1.16 1.08
N ARG A 44 16.05 -1.92 2.02
CA ARG A 44 15.51 -3.27 1.76
C ARG A 44 14.06 -3.14 1.26
N LYS A 45 13.85 -3.55 0.01
CA LYS A 45 12.55 -3.58 -0.66
C LYS A 45 12.31 -4.95 -1.25
N SER A 46 11.07 -5.41 -1.27
CA SER A 46 10.72 -6.62 -2.03
C SER A 46 11.22 -6.49 -3.48
N LEU A 47 11.76 -7.59 -4.00
CA LEU A 47 12.27 -7.67 -5.37
C LEU A 47 11.21 -7.27 -6.40
N HIS A 48 9.94 -7.65 -6.15
CA HIS A 48 8.81 -7.22 -6.98
C HIS A 48 8.73 -5.68 -7.07
N CYS A 49 8.76 -4.98 -5.93
CA CYS A 49 8.69 -3.53 -5.92
C CYS A 49 9.94 -2.89 -6.54
N SER A 50 11.12 -3.41 -6.27
CA SER A 50 12.38 -2.85 -6.78
C SER A 50 12.54 -3.04 -8.29
N LYS A 51 12.03 -4.13 -8.89
CA LYS A 51 12.15 -4.40 -10.34
C LYS A 51 10.94 -3.97 -11.16
N MET A 52 9.74 -4.00 -10.58
CA MET A 52 8.49 -3.79 -11.32
C MET A 52 7.85 -2.41 -11.11
N CYS A 53 8.30 -1.67 -10.10
CA CYS A 53 7.71 -0.37 -9.80
C CYS A 53 8.43 0.75 -10.57
N THR A 54 7.87 1.14 -11.70
CA THR A 54 8.40 2.25 -12.54
C THR A 54 8.44 3.60 -11.82
N PHE A 55 7.66 3.79 -10.75
CA PHE A 55 7.64 5.03 -9.98
C PHE A 55 8.87 5.24 -9.10
N ILE A 56 9.56 4.17 -8.70
CA ILE A 56 10.84 4.29 -7.99
C ILE A 56 11.89 4.92 -8.91
N ASP A 57 11.97 4.43 -10.15
CA ASP A 57 12.90 4.96 -11.15
C ASP A 57 12.50 6.37 -11.60
N CYS A 58 11.19 6.61 -11.78
CA CYS A 58 10.65 7.91 -12.15
C CYS A 58 10.98 8.99 -11.10
N LYS A 59 10.79 8.67 -9.81
CA LYS A 59 11.18 9.54 -8.69
C LYS A 59 12.67 9.94 -8.78
N GLY A 60 13.55 8.97 -8.97
CA GLY A 60 14.98 9.22 -9.10
C GLY A 60 15.35 10.09 -10.30
N LYS A 61 14.71 9.87 -11.45
CA LYS A 61 14.95 10.66 -12.68
C LYS A 61 14.43 12.08 -12.59
N LYS A 62 13.29 12.29 -11.93
CA LYS A 62 12.65 13.61 -11.80
C LYS A 62 13.09 14.38 -10.55
N LEU A 63 13.92 13.76 -9.69
CA LEU A 63 14.42 14.35 -8.44
C LEU A 63 13.29 14.87 -7.54
N VAL A 64 12.18 14.12 -7.45
CA VAL A 64 11.05 14.44 -6.57
C VAL A 64 10.88 13.36 -5.52
N ASP A 65 10.40 13.72 -4.33
CA ASP A 65 10.15 12.75 -3.28
C ASP A 65 8.81 12.03 -3.44
N HIS A 66 7.81 12.72 -3.95
CA HIS A 66 6.47 12.18 -4.17
C HIS A 66 5.92 12.61 -5.52
N CYS A 67 4.96 11.84 -6.05
CA CYS A 67 4.35 12.19 -7.34
C CYS A 67 3.64 13.56 -7.30
N ILE A 68 3.10 13.96 -6.14
CA ILE A 68 2.44 15.25 -5.96
C ILE A 68 3.39 16.44 -6.13
N ASP A 69 4.69 16.22 -5.98
CA ASP A 69 5.71 17.26 -6.15
C ASP A 69 6.16 17.41 -7.62
N CYS A 70 5.62 16.56 -8.50
CA CYS A 70 5.95 16.55 -9.92
C CYS A 70 5.00 17.48 -10.71
N ASP A 71 5.55 18.29 -11.62
CA ASP A 71 4.77 19.20 -12.47
C ASP A 71 3.76 18.49 -13.38
N GLU A 72 3.98 17.19 -13.64
CA GLU A 72 3.06 16.36 -14.44
C GLU A 72 1.97 15.66 -13.61
N PHE A 73 1.85 15.93 -12.32
CA PHE A 73 0.85 15.26 -11.48
C PHE A 73 -0.59 15.75 -11.75
N PRO A 74 -1.57 14.81 -11.94
CA PRO A 74 -1.41 13.36 -12.12
C PRO A 74 -1.05 13.00 -13.56
N CYS A 75 0.11 12.39 -13.79
CA CYS A 75 0.54 11.97 -15.13
C CYS A 75 -0.23 10.73 -15.61
N LYS A 76 -0.20 10.48 -16.94
CA LYS A 76 -0.88 9.34 -17.58
C LYS A 76 -0.52 8.00 -16.92
N ALA A 77 0.77 7.77 -16.63
CA ALA A 77 1.21 6.53 -15.99
C ALA A 77 0.59 6.33 -14.60
N LEU A 78 0.43 7.40 -13.81
CA LEU A 78 -0.19 7.33 -12.49
C LEU A 78 -1.70 7.10 -12.58
N ILE A 79 -2.37 7.67 -13.57
CA ILE A 79 -3.80 7.43 -13.86
C ILE A 79 -4.01 5.95 -14.22
N GLU A 80 -3.23 5.41 -15.13
CA GLU A 80 -3.30 4.00 -15.51
C GLU A 80 -2.96 3.07 -14.33
N PHE A 81 -2.01 3.45 -13.49
CA PHE A 81 -1.65 2.71 -12.28
C PHE A 81 -2.81 2.65 -11.28
N LYS A 82 -3.52 3.76 -11.06
CA LYS A 82 -4.69 3.83 -10.18
C LYS A 82 -5.76 2.81 -10.58
N LEU A 83 -6.04 2.68 -11.86
CA LEU A 83 -7.14 1.87 -12.39
C LEU A 83 -6.92 0.35 -12.26
N LYS A 84 -5.70 -0.10 -12.06
CA LYS A 84 -5.37 -1.54 -12.10
C LYS A 84 -5.71 -2.31 -10.82
N MET A 85 -5.75 -1.64 -9.66
CA MET A 85 -5.82 -2.33 -8.36
C MET A 85 -6.63 -1.52 -7.35
N PRO A 86 -7.54 -2.16 -6.58
CA PRO A 86 -8.42 -1.46 -5.65
C PRO A 86 -7.69 -0.70 -4.53
N HIS A 87 -6.54 -1.20 -4.06
CA HIS A 87 -5.74 -0.51 -3.03
C HIS A 87 -5.17 0.85 -3.46
N ARG A 88 -5.37 1.23 -4.73
CA ARG A 88 -4.92 2.49 -5.33
C ARG A 88 -6.06 3.50 -5.53
N ALA A 89 -7.28 3.16 -5.08
CA ALA A 89 -8.48 3.98 -5.30
C ALA A 89 -8.31 5.43 -4.85
N GLU A 90 -7.72 5.63 -3.68
CA GLU A 90 -7.53 6.96 -3.06
C GLU A 90 -6.18 7.63 -3.39
N ILE A 91 -5.41 7.12 -4.38
CA ILE A 91 -4.01 7.57 -4.56
C ILE A 91 -3.88 9.07 -4.82
N PHE A 92 -4.82 9.69 -5.53
CA PHE A 92 -4.76 11.13 -5.83
C PHE A 92 -5.16 11.97 -4.62
N ASP A 93 -6.26 11.60 -3.97
CA ASP A 93 -6.77 12.30 -2.79
C ASP A 93 -5.76 12.19 -1.65
N SER A 94 -5.19 11.01 -1.47
CA SER A 94 -4.14 10.74 -0.49
C SER A 94 -2.87 11.58 -0.74
N GLN A 95 -2.46 11.74 -2.00
CA GLN A 95 -1.30 12.58 -2.36
C GLN A 95 -1.59 14.08 -2.14
N ASN A 96 -2.77 14.55 -2.54
CA ASN A 96 -3.20 15.92 -2.29
C ASN A 96 -3.23 16.20 -0.78
N ARG A 97 -3.81 15.28 0.00
CA ARG A 97 -3.86 15.40 1.45
C ARG A 97 -2.48 15.48 2.09
N MET A 98 -1.55 14.63 1.62
CA MET A 98 -0.16 14.68 2.09
C MET A 98 0.51 16.04 1.81
N LYS A 99 0.20 16.68 0.68
CA LYS A 99 0.71 18.03 0.36
C LYS A 99 0.13 19.11 1.27
N GLU A 100 -1.14 18.96 1.66
CA GLU A 100 -1.84 19.91 2.52
C GLU A 100 -1.32 19.91 3.96
N ILE A 101 -1.18 18.72 4.55
CA ILE A 101 -0.91 18.54 5.99
C ILE A 101 0.52 18.12 6.31
N GLY A 102 1.31 17.79 5.30
CA GLY A 102 2.65 17.24 5.48
C GLY A 102 2.68 15.73 5.70
N MET A 103 3.88 15.17 5.58
CA MET A 103 4.11 13.72 5.61
C MET A 103 3.76 13.09 6.96
N GLU A 104 4.16 13.72 8.06
CA GLU A 104 4.00 13.14 9.40
C GLU A 104 2.52 12.98 9.76
N GLU A 105 1.74 14.03 9.58
CA GLU A 105 0.32 14.04 9.87
C GLU A 105 -0.46 13.13 8.92
N TRP A 106 -0.08 13.11 7.64
CA TRP A 106 -0.61 12.19 6.66
C TRP A 106 -0.37 10.71 7.03
N LEU A 107 0.79 10.36 7.56
CA LEU A 107 1.06 8.99 8.02
C LEU A 107 0.12 8.57 9.15
N VAL A 108 -0.20 9.48 10.07
CA VAL A 108 -1.17 9.23 11.16
C VAL A 108 -2.58 9.01 10.59
N GLU A 109 -3.03 9.88 9.68
CA GLU A 109 -4.34 9.73 9.01
C GLU A 109 -4.43 8.41 8.24
N MET A 110 -3.37 8.04 7.51
CA MET A 110 -3.34 6.78 6.76
C MET A 110 -3.35 5.56 7.68
N GLN A 111 -2.63 5.61 8.79
CA GLN A 111 -2.69 4.56 9.80
C GLN A 111 -4.11 4.38 10.34
N ASP A 112 -4.82 5.46 10.66
CA ASP A 112 -6.21 5.40 11.12
C ASP A 112 -7.17 4.89 10.03
N ASN A 113 -6.97 5.29 8.77
CA ASN A 113 -7.78 4.84 7.63
C ASN A 113 -7.71 3.31 7.43
N PHE A 114 -6.56 2.69 7.72
CA PHE A 114 -6.36 1.24 7.61
C PHE A 114 -6.45 0.50 8.95
N ALA A 115 -6.65 1.19 10.07
CA ALA A 115 -6.83 0.58 11.38
C ALA A 115 -8.25 0.06 11.58
N CYS A 116 -8.36 -1.11 12.18
CA CYS A 116 -9.62 -1.65 12.66
C CYS A 116 -10.21 -0.74 13.75
N GLN A 117 -11.45 -0.34 13.60
CA GLN A 117 -12.11 0.54 14.58
C GLN A 117 -12.23 -0.11 15.97
N ARG A 118 -12.31 -1.45 16.03
CA ARG A 118 -12.46 -2.20 17.28
C ARG A 118 -11.14 -2.44 18.01
N CYS A 119 -10.11 -2.93 17.31
CA CYS A 119 -8.86 -3.37 17.98
C CYS A 119 -7.61 -2.60 17.54
N LYS A 120 -7.77 -1.56 16.68
CA LYS A 120 -6.71 -0.69 16.17
C LYS A 120 -5.60 -1.38 15.37
N THR A 121 -5.75 -2.66 15.05
CA THR A 121 -4.80 -3.37 14.18
C THR A 121 -4.89 -2.83 12.76
N VAL A 122 -3.76 -2.47 12.17
CA VAL A 122 -3.69 -2.04 10.78
C VAL A 122 -3.91 -3.24 9.86
N ASN A 123 -4.75 -3.07 8.84
CA ASN A 123 -5.12 -4.09 7.88
C ASN A 123 -4.66 -3.70 6.47
N SER A 124 -4.50 -4.68 5.62
CA SER A 124 -4.34 -4.45 4.18
C SER A 124 -5.69 -4.09 3.56
N ALA A 125 -5.66 -3.38 2.44
CA ALA A 125 -6.84 -3.08 1.62
C ALA A 125 -7.62 -4.34 1.16
N TYR A 126 -7.04 -5.52 1.27
CA TYR A 126 -7.66 -6.80 0.85
C TYR A 126 -8.18 -7.64 2.02
N HIS A 127 -8.04 -7.17 3.25
CA HIS A 127 -8.61 -7.83 4.42
C HIS A 127 -10.05 -7.35 4.63
N LEU A 128 -11.04 -8.03 4.07
CA LEU A 128 -12.46 -7.68 4.26
C LEU A 128 -12.85 -7.75 5.74
N ALA A 129 -12.35 -8.76 6.45
CA ALA A 129 -12.44 -8.87 7.92
C ALA A 129 -11.09 -8.51 8.56
N CYS A 130 -11.13 -7.92 9.74
CA CYS A 130 -9.92 -7.60 10.49
C CYS A 130 -9.12 -8.87 10.80
N ARG A 131 -7.84 -8.88 10.38
CA ARG A 131 -6.91 -10.01 10.51
C ARG A 131 -6.64 -10.44 11.96
N LYS A 132 -6.98 -9.61 12.98
CA LYS A 132 -6.79 -9.92 14.40
C LYS A 132 -8.08 -10.26 15.13
N CYS A 133 -9.13 -9.48 14.95
CA CYS A 133 -10.37 -9.63 15.73
C CYS A 133 -11.61 -10.02 14.92
N GLY A 134 -11.46 -10.22 13.60
CA GLY A 134 -12.55 -10.62 12.72
C GLY A 134 -13.62 -9.55 12.44
N ASN A 135 -13.46 -8.31 12.97
CA ASN A 135 -14.44 -7.25 12.73
C ASN A 135 -14.60 -6.94 11.24
N ILE A 136 -15.85 -6.76 10.79
CA ILE A 136 -16.19 -6.43 9.40
C ILE A 136 -16.97 -5.11 9.38
N PRO A 137 -16.55 -4.13 8.55
CA PRO A 137 -15.35 -4.12 7.71
C PRO A 137 -14.06 -4.07 8.56
N SER A 138 -12.94 -4.49 7.99
CA SER A 138 -11.65 -4.50 8.70
C SER A 138 -11.15 -3.10 9.06
N CYS A 139 -11.45 -2.10 8.22
CA CYS A 139 -11.01 -0.71 8.38
C CYS A 139 -11.88 0.23 7.52
N ARG A 140 -11.65 1.54 7.65
CA ARG A 140 -12.41 2.58 6.91
C ARG A 140 -12.17 2.48 5.40
N PHE A 141 -10.95 2.26 4.96
CA PHE A 141 -10.65 2.06 3.54
C PHE A 141 -11.48 0.95 2.92
N VAL A 142 -11.56 -0.22 3.59
CA VAL A 142 -12.34 -1.36 3.11
C VAL A 142 -13.84 -1.06 3.11
N PHE A 143 -14.34 -0.33 4.11
CA PHE A 143 -15.73 0.13 4.13
C PHE A 143 -16.07 0.98 2.90
N ASN A 144 -15.22 1.96 2.58
CA ASN A 144 -15.46 2.91 1.48
C ASN A 144 -15.34 2.26 0.09
N HIS A 145 -14.56 1.18 -0.05
CA HIS A 145 -14.24 0.57 -1.34
C HIS A 145 -14.62 -0.91 -1.43
N LYS A 146 -15.56 -1.36 -0.59
CA LYS A 146 -15.94 -2.77 -0.45
C LYS A 146 -16.24 -3.44 -1.79
N ASP A 147 -17.14 -2.86 -2.57
CA ASP A 147 -17.61 -3.45 -3.82
C ASP A 147 -16.46 -3.61 -4.83
N LEU A 148 -15.59 -2.60 -4.93
CA LEU A 148 -14.42 -2.65 -5.81
C LEU A 148 -13.44 -3.75 -5.38
N ILE A 149 -13.25 -3.94 -4.08
CA ILE A 149 -12.36 -4.96 -3.52
C ILE A 149 -12.95 -6.35 -3.74
N GLU A 150 -14.22 -6.56 -3.44
CA GLU A 150 -14.92 -7.84 -3.63
C GLU A 150 -14.93 -8.25 -5.12
N GLN A 151 -15.22 -7.32 -6.02
CA GLN A 151 -15.14 -7.56 -7.46
C GLN A 151 -13.73 -7.95 -7.93
N TYR A 152 -12.70 -7.39 -7.32
CA TYR A 152 -11.31 -7.75 -7.64
C TYR A 152 -10.95 -9.15 -7.12
N LEU A 153 -11.35 -9.49 -5.90
CA LEU A 153 -11.04 -10.76 -5.26
C LEU A 153 -11.82 -11.95 -5.85
N SER A 154 -12.90 -11.69 -6.58
CA SER A 154 -13.73 -12.71 -7.23
C SER A 154 -13.21 -13.15 -8.62
N LYS A 155 -12.15 -12.53 -9.13
CA LYS A 155 -11.49 -12.84 -10.42
C LYS A 155 -10.43 -13.91 -10.27
#